data_accfdafa3c523038d8d9e327d4e836f4
#
_entry.id   accfdafa3c523038d8d9e327d4e836f4
#
_cell.length_a   1.000
_cell.length_b   1.000
_cell.length_c   1.000
_cell.angle_alpha   90.00
_cell.angle_beta   90.00
_cell.angle_gamma   90.00
#
_symmetry.space_group_name_H-M   'P 1'
#
loop_
_entity.id
_entity.type
_entity.pdbx_description
1 polymer ?
#
loop_
_entity_poly.entity_id
_entity_poly.type
_entity_poly.pdbx_seq_one_letter_code
_entity_poly.pdbx_strand_id
1 'polypeptide(L)'
;MNLIRQCQPSSIEEWENWYFANAKTAGKIPVRISREMIQELGERLYMKMTELVIPQVQEAINNITRQDCLDYVYNLTINRTYDGYQREKSVVNDGLAKIFKDIEFVESDPELDHAGDIDYVAKVGNYQIGIQIKPVTANANFGGYSLSERMKNSFECFTEKYGGKVFVVYSLRGEIANKEVIDSISSEIEKLKMKK
;
A
#
# COMPACT_ATOMS: atom_id res chain seq x y z
N MET A 1 18.66 -4.32 22.26
CA MET A 1 19.34 -3.15 21.68
C MET A 1 20.16 -2.32 22.68
N ASN A 2 20.00 -2.50 23.97
CA ASN A 2 20.68 -1.66 24.99
C ASN A 2 22.15 -2.04 25.23
N LEU A 3 22.52 -3.32 25.09
CA LEU A 3 23.89 -3.82 25.38
C LEU A 3 24.95 -3.26 24.41
N ILE A 4 24.67 -3.23 23.11
CA ILE A 4 25.63 -2.73 22.13
C ILE A 4 25.91 -1.23 22.31
N ARG A 5 24.92 -0.47 22.80
CA ARG A 5 25.11 0.96 23.12
C ARG A 5 25.98 1.19 24.37
N GLN A 6 26.04 0.21 25.27
CA GLN A 6 26.94 0.25 26.43
C GLN A 6 28.39 -0.04 26.03
N CYS A 7 28.58 -0.97 25.08
CA CYS A 7 29.91 -1.32 24.58
C CYS A 7 30.47 -0.25 23.63
N GLN A 8 29.65 0.33 22.75
CA GLN A 8 30.05 1.23 21.66
C GLN A 8 31.22 0.67 20.83
N PRO A 9 31.12 -0.57 20.33
CA PRO A 9 32.23 -1.29 19.70
C PRO A 9 32.62 -0.65 18.36
N SER A 10 33.91 -0.67 18.02
CA SER A 10 34.46 -0.24 16.74
C SER A 10 34.58 -1.39 15.72
N SER A 11 34.45 -2.65 16.18
CA SER A 11 34.52 -3.85 15.35
C SER A 11 33.57 -4.94 15.86
N ILE A 12 33.29 -5.93 14.99
CA ILE A 12 32.51 -7.12 15.36
C ILE A 12 33.24 -7.93 16.42
N GLU A 13 34.56 -8.06 16.31
CA GLU A 13 35.37 -8.80 17.28
C GLU A 13 35.32 -8.17 18.67
N GLU A 14 35.43 -6.85 18.76
CA GLU A 14 35.28 -6.11 20.02
C GLU A 14 33.88 -6.32 20.61
N TRP A 15 32.84 -6.23 19.78
CA TRP A 15 31.47 -6.49 20.22
C TRP A 15 31.28 -7.91 20.72
N GLU A 16 31.77 -8.93 20.01
CA GLU A 16 31.66 -10.32 20.36
C GLU A 16 32.33 -10.63 21.71
N ASN A 17 33.58 -10.15 21.88
CA ASN A 17 34.32 -10.31 23.11
C ASN A 17 33.62 -9.65 24.29
N TRP A 18 33.16 -8.40 24.11
CA TRP A 18 32.41 -7.68 25.14
C TRP A 18 31.08 -8.38 25.47
N TYR A 19 30.34 -8.85 24.44
CA TYR A 19 29.07 -9.52 24.62
C TYR A 19 29.20 -10.78 25.50
N PHE A 20 30.09 -11.65 25.15
CA PHE A 20 30.32 -12.89 25.96
C PHE A 20 30.93 -12.60 27.34
N ALA A 21 31.53 -11.47 27.53
CA ALA A 21 31.99 -11.04 28.86
C ALA A 21 30.87 -10.50 29.75
N ASN A 22 29.85 -9.85 29.19
CA ASN A 22 28.91 -9.03 29.95
C ASN A 22 27.43 -9.43 29.80
N ALA A 23 27.02 -10.08 28.70
CA ALA A 23 25.63 -10.42 28.45
C ALA A 23 25.14 -11.57 29.35
N LYS A 24 23.93 -11.44 29.86
CA LYS A 24 23.25 -12.42 30.69
C LYS A 24 21.86 -12.74 30.20
N THR A 25 21.36 -13.94 30.46
CA THR A 25 19.99 -14.34 30.14
C THR A 25 18.97 -13.50 30.92
N ALA A 26 17.79 -13.28 30.33
CA ALA A 26 16.66 -12.73 31.05
C ALA A 26 16.05 -13.82 31.97
N GLY A 27 15.83 -13.48 33.23
CA GLY A 27 15.21 -14.43 34.16
C GLY A 27 15.47 -14.07 35.62
N LYS A 28 14.88 -14.84 36.54
CA LYS A 28 15.05 -14.62 37.99
C LYS A 28 16.51 -14.85 38.46
N ILE A 29 17.23 -15.75 37.80
CA ILE A 29 18.66 -16.03 38.03
C ILE A 29 19.37 -15.82 36.69
N PRO A 30 19.94 -14.62 36.44
CA PRO A 30 20.63 -14.34 35.20
C PRO A 30 21.93 -15.17 35.07
N VAL A 31 22.03 -15.93 34.00
CA VAL A 31 23.23 -16.70 33.65
C VAL A 31 23.98 -16.00 32.54
N ARG A 32 25.31 -15.99 32.60
CA ARG A 32 26.17 -15.43 31.57
C ARG A 32 25.97 -16.18 30.24
N ILE A 33 25.78 -15.46 29.16
CA ILE A 33 25.63 -16.06 27.82
C ILE A 33 26.99 -16.54 27.35
N SER A 34 27.08 -17.80 26.93
CA SER A 34 28.29 -18.40 26.37
C SER A 34 28.14 -18.68 24.89
N ARG A 35 29.28 -18.98 24.20
CA ARG A 35 29.26 -19.36 22.77
C ARG A 35 28.52 -20.68 22.56
N GLU A 36 28.65 -21.61 23.49
CA GLU A 36 27.96 -22.91 23.46
C GLU A 36 26.45 -22.74 23.53
N MET A 37 25.95 -21.79 24.34
CA MET A 37 24.52 -21.46 24.39
C MET A 37 24.01 -20.93 23.05
N ILE A 38 24.79 -20.10 22.39
CA ILE A 38 24.41 -19.58 21.04
C ILE A 38 24.42 -20.73 20.02
N GLN A 39 25.42 -21.59 20.07
CA GLN A 39 25.47 -22.78 19.22
C GLN A 39 24.28 -23.71 19.47
N GLU A 40 23.94 -23.99 20.72
CA GLU A 40 22.76 -24.79 21.08
C GLU A 40 21.45 -24.21 20.57
N LEU A 41 21.31 -22.88 20.60
CA LEU A 41 20.15 -22.21 20.00
C LEU A 41 20.12 -22.39 18.47
N GLY A 42 21.29 -22.34 17.82
CA GLY A 42 21.42 -22.62 16.39
C GLY A 42 20.99 -24.05 16.03
N GLU A 43 21.45 -25.03 16.78
CA GLU A 43 21.06 -26.45 16.60
C GLU A 43 19.55 -26.65 16.82
N ARG A 44 18.97 -26.07 17.85
CA ARG A 44 17.51 -26.12 18.07
C ARG A 44 16.73 -25.47 16.93
N LEU A 45 17.22 -24.37 16.39
CA LEU A 45 16.61 -23.74 15.21
C LEU A 45 16.69 -24.66 14.01
N TYR A 46 17.87 -25.24 13.74
CA TYR A 46 18.07 -26.20 12.65
C TYR A 46 17.10 -27.38 12.75
N MET A 47 16.99 -28.00 13.92
CA MET A 47 16.03 -29.10 14.15
C MET A 47 14.60 -28.70 13.89
N LYS A 48 14.17 -27.54 14.39
CA LYS A 48 12.81 -27.03 14.12
C LYS A 48 12.57 -26.77 12.62
N MET A 49 13.57 -26.23 11.95
CA MET A 49 13.44 -25.99 10.50
C MET A 49 13.32 -27.30 9.72
N THR A 50 14.18 -28.30 10.03
CA THR A 50 14.25 -29.55 9.28
C THR A 50 13.12 -30.53 9.64
N GLU A 51 12.69 -30.56 10.88
CA GLU A 51 11.71 -31.54 11.37
C GLU A 51 10.27 -31.04 11.29
N LEU A 52 10.05 -29.73 11.37
CA LEU A 52 8.70 -29.16 11.37
C LEU A 52 8.41 -28.25 10.17
N VAL A 53 9.25 -27.24 9.95
CA VAL A 53 8.91 -26.18 8.97
C VAL A 53 9.06 -26.68 7.54
N ILE A 54 10.21 -27.29 7.21
CA ILE A 54 10.47 -27.77 5.84
C ILE A 54 9.47 -28.84 5.41
N PRO A 55 9.14 -29.87 6.22
CA PRO A 55 8.12 -30.84 5.84
C PRO A 55 6.74 -30.22 5.61
N GLN A 56 6.30 -29.29 6.48
CA GLN A 56 5.01 -28.62 6.30
C GLN A 56 4.96 -27.77 5.02
N VAL A 57 6.03 -27.04 4.74
CA VAL A 57 6.12 -26.22 3.50
C VAL A 57 6.15 -27.15 2.28
N GLN A 58 6.90 -28.26 2.35
CA GLN A 58 6.98 -29.25 1.27
C GLN A 58 5.61 -29.90 1.00
N GLU A 59 4.89 -30.26 2.06
CA GLU A 59 3.52 -30.80 1.94
C GLU A 59 2.58 -29.78 1.30
N ALA A 60 2.62 -28.51 1.75
CA ALA A 60 1.80 -27.46 1.16
C ALA A 60 2.10 -27.24 -0.33
N ILE A 61 3.39 -27.26 -0.71
CA ILE A 61 3.79 -27.13 -2.13
C ILE A 61 3.30 -28.35 -2.94
N ASN A 62 3.44 -29.56 -2.41
CA ASN A 62 3.05 -30.78 -3.09
C ASN A 62 1.52 -30.89 -3.29
N ASN A 63 0.74 -30.20 -2.47
CA ASN A 63 -0.72 -30.16 -2.54
C ASN A 63 -1.24 -29.14 -3.55
N ILE A 64 -0.38 -28.25 -4.12
CA ILE A 64 -0.79 -27.30 -5.14
C ILE A 64 -1.16 -28.08 -6.42
N THR A 65 -2.41 -27.96 -6.82
CA THR A 65 -2.93 -28.57 -8.02
C THR A 65 -2.87 -27.62 -9.22
N ARG A 66 -2.98 -28.21 -10.41
CA ARG A 66 -3.17 -27.41 -11.64
C ARG A 66 -4.40 -26.51 -11.53
N GLN A 67 -5.48 -27.01 -10.89
CA GLN A 67 -6.70 -26.25 -10.71
C GLN A 67 -6.49 -25.02 -9.83
N ASP A 68 -5.75 -25.15 -8.73
CA ASP A 68 -5.44 -24.00 -7.86
C ASP A 68 -4.71 -22.88 -8.63
N CYS A 69 -3.78 -23.28 -9.51
CA CYS A 69 -3.07 -22.30 -10.35
C CYS A 69 -4.02 -21.62 -11.37
N LEU A 70 -4.93 -22.38 -11.98
CA LEU A 70 -5.93 -21.83 -12.91
C LEU A 70 -6.89 -20.89 -12.19
N ASP A 71 -7.40 -21.29 -11.03
CA ASP A 71 -8.32 -20.49 -10.21
C ASP A 71 -7.64 -19.21 -9.69
N TYR A 72 -6.37 -19.32 -9.32
CA TYR A 72 -5.59 -18.16 -8.92
C TYR A 72 -5.44 -17.13 -10.05
N VAL A 73 -5.05 -17.58 -11.25
CA VAL A 73 -4.91 -16.69 -12.42
C VAL A 73 -6.26 -16.11 -12.82
N TYR A 74 -7.32 -16.94 -12.84
CA TYR A 74 -8.67 -16.47 -13.13
C TYR A 74 -9.12 -15.40 -12.13
N ASN A 75 -8.90 -15.64 -10.83
CA ASN A 75 -9.24 -14.69 -9.78
C ASN A 75 -8.47 -13.36 -9.91
N LEU A 76 -7.17 -13.42 -10.23
CA LEU A 76 -6.36 -12.23 -10.47
C LEU A 76 -6.85 -11.42 -11.68
N THR A 77 -7.14 -12.13 -12.78
CA THR A 77 -7.42 -11.48 -14.06
C THR A 77 -8.88 -11.02 -14.18
N ILE A 78 -9.81 -11.80 -13.68
CA ILE A 78 -11.25 -11.54 -13.88
C ILE A 78 -11.88 -10.95 -12.61
N ASN A 79 -11.83 -11.69 -11.49
CA ASN A 79 -12.58 -11.29 -10.32
C ASN A 79 -12.04 -9.99 -9.71
N ARG A 80 -10.72 -9.89 -9.52
CA ARG A 80 -10.12 -8.69 -8.93
C ARG A 80 -10.25 -7.47 -9.83
N THR A 81 -10.14 -7.64 -11.14
CA THR A 81 -10.33 -6.56 -12.10
C THR A 81 -11.77 -6.06 -12.07
N TYR A 82 -12.73 -7.00 -12.10
CA TYR A 82 -14.15 -6.66 -12.00
C TYR A 82 -14.49 -5.99 -10.66
N ASP A 83 -14.01 -6.53 -9.55
CA ASP A 83 -14.22 -5.95 -8.22
C ASP A 83 -13.60 -4.54 -8.09
N GLY A 84 -12.42 -4.33 -8.69
CA GLY A 84 -11.77 -3.02 -8.79
C GLY A 84 -12.68 -2.01 -9.48
N TYR A 85 -13.11 -2.35 -10.69
CA TYR A 85 -14.02 -1.52 -11.48
C TYR A 85 -15.34 -1.21 -10.76
N GLN A 86 -15.97 -2.20 -10.11
CA GLN A 86 -17.20 -1.98 -9.34
C GLN A 86 -17.00 -1.02 -8.16
N ARG A 87 -15.84 -1.12 -7.48
CA ARG A 87 -15.50 -0.20 -6.38
C ARG A 87 -15.31 1.23 -6.87
N GLU A 88 -14.63 1.42 -7.99
CA GLU A 88 -14.46 2.73 -8.61
C GLU A 88 -15.81 3.35 -8.98
N LYS A 89 -16.69 2.57 -9.62
CA LYS A 89 -18.06 3.01 -9.92
C LYS A 89 -18.85 3.37 -8.67
N SER A 90 -18.73 2.60 -7.60
CA SER A 90 -19.40 2.91 -6.34
C SER A 90 -18.91 4.23 -5.73
N VAL A 91 -17.59 4.46 -5.71
CA VAL A 91 -17.01 5.73 -5.24
C VAL A 91 -17.57 6.92 -6.00
N VAL A 92 -17.70 6.80 -7.32
CA VAL A 92 -18.20 7.90 -8.14
C VAL A 92 -19.72 8.02 -8.04
N ASN A 93 -20.47 6.95 -8.32
CA ASN A 93 -21.94 7.01 -8.41
C ASN A 93 -22.62 7.15 -7.04
N ASP A 94 -22.11 6.44 -6.03
CA ASP A 94 -22.67 6.44 -4.68
C ASP A 94 -22.02 7.45 -3.74
N GLY A 95 -20.82 7.90 -4.07
CA GLY A 95 -20.06 8.92 -3.35
C GLY A 95 -20.13 10.29 -4.01
N LEU A 96 -19.23 10.53 -4.98
CA LEU A 96 -19.02 11.87 -5.55
C LEU A 96 -20.25 12.45 -6.24
N ALA A 97 -20.97 11.68 -7.06
CA ALA A 97 -22.14 12.16 -7.79
C ALA A 97 -23.31 12.53 -6.88
N LYS A 98 -23.44 11.89 -5.72
CA LYS A 98 -24.47 12.27 -4.73
C LYS A 98 -24.14 13.57 -4.01
N ILE A 99 -22.87 13.88 -3.86
CA ILE A 99 -22.39 15.12 -3.23
C ILE A 99 -22.42 16.28 -4.24
N PHE A 100 -21.92 16.06 -5.45
CA PHE A 100 -21.80 17.07 -6.51
C PHE A 100 -22.88 16.86 -7.58
N LYS A 101 -24.15 17.07 -7.23
CA LYS A 101 -25.32 16.77 -8.07
C LYS A 101 -25.33 17.48 -9.43
N ASP A 102 -24.69 18.64 -9.52
CA ASP A 102 -24.61 19.44 -10.74
C ASP A 102 -23.36 19.15 -11.58
N ILE A 103 -22.59 18.14 -11.20
CA ILE A 103 -21.34 17.74 -11.86
C ILE A 103 -21.47 16.29 -12.33
N GLU A 104 -21.31 16.09 -13.61
CA GLU A 104 -21.25 14.76 -14.20
C GLU A 104 -19.83 14.24 -14.20
N PHE A 105 -19.62 13.08 -13.57
CA PHE A 105 -18.36 12.33 -13.59
C PHE A 105 -18.47 11.22 -14.64
N VAL A 106 -17.58 11.24 -15.62
CA VAL A 106 -17.51 10.22 -16.66
C VAL A 106 -16.19 9.47 -16.60
N GLU A 107 -16.21 8.20 -16.99
CA GLU A 107 -14.98 7.41 -17.11
C GLU A 107 -14.02 8.12 -18.07
N SER A 108 -12.73 8.16 -17.73
CA SER A 108 -11.72 8.75 -18.60
C SER A 108 -11.55 7.92 -19.87
N ASP A 109 -11.04 8.54 -20.92
CA ASP A 109 -10.65 7.78 -22.11
C ASP A 109 -9.44 6.88 -21.79
N PRO A 110 -9.20 5.80 -22.60
CA PRO A 110 -8.11 4.87 -22.34
C PRO A 110 -6.71 5.51 -22.30
N GLU A 111 -6.52 6.65 -22.94
CA GLU A 111 -5.25 7.36 -22.94
C GLU A 111 -5.00 8.05 -21.58
N LEU A 112 -6.04 8.63 -21.00
CA LEU A 112 -5.98 9.23 -19.67
C LEU A 112 -5.93 8.18 -18.56
N ASP A 113 -6.63 7.07 -18.70
CA ASP A 113 -6.62 5.96 -17.73
C ASP A 113 -5.25 5.25 -17.70
N HIS A 114 -4.77 4.73 -18.83
CA HIS A 114 -3.55 3.94 -18.87
C HIS A 114 -2.25 4.76 -18.79
N ALA A 115 -2.20 5.90 -19.45
CA ALA A 115 -1.01 6.74 -19.48
C ALA A 115 -1.03 7.84 -18.40
N GLY A 116 -2.22 8.30 -18.03
CA GLY A 116 -2.43 9.44 -17.13
C GLY A 116 -2.71 9.05 -15.67
N ASP A 117 -2.97 7.79 -15.38
CA ASP A 117 -3.41 7.36 -14.03
C ASP A 117 -4.66 8.16 -13.55
N ILE A 118 -5.64 8.37 -14.44
CA ILE A 118 -6.87 9.14 -14.17
C ILE A 118 -8.09 8.29 -14.53
N ASP A 119 -8.85 7.87 -13.54
CA ASP A 119 -9.98 6.93 -13.73
C ASP A 119 -11.25 7.64 -14.22
N TYR A 120 -11.53 8.84 -13.70
CA TYR A 120 -12.71 9.63 -14.06
C TYR A 120 -12.35 11.09 -14.32
N VAL A 121 -13.15 11.72 -15.16
CA VAL A 121 -13.09 13.16 -15.39
C VAL A 121 -14.46 13.80 -15.16
N ALA A 122 -14.46 15.07 -14.76
CA ALA A 122 -15.67 15.84 -14.64
C ALA A 122 -15.50 17.22 -15.29
N LYS A 123 -16.47 17.62 -16.11
CA LYS A 123 -16.47 18.89 -16.83
C LYS A 123 -17.01 20.02 -15.95
N VAL A 124 -16.26 21.11 -15.85
CA VAL A 124 -16.63 22.31 -15.09
C VAL A 124 -16.46 23.54 -15.99
N GLY A 125 -17.53 23.91 -16.67
CA GLY A 125 -17.48 24.96 -17.71
C GLY A 125 -16.60 24.54 -18.89
N ASN A 126 -15.55 25.31 -19.17
CA ASN A 126 -14.56 25.00 -20.20
C ASN A 126 -13.37 24.17 -19.68
N TYR A 127 -13.36 23.82 -18.40
CA TYR A 127 -12.29 23.10 -17.72
C TYR A 127 -12.71 21.68 -17.38
N GLN A 128 -11.73 20.85 -17.02
CA GLN A 128 -12.01 19.51 -16.49
C GLN A 128 -11.18 19.28 -15.21
N ILE A 129 -11.76 18.55 -14.28
CA ILE A 129 -11.04 17.97 -13.12
C ILE A 129 -10.89 16.48 -13.34
N GLY A 130 -9.78 15.91 -12.86
CA GLY A 130 -9.52 14.48 -12.89
C GLY A 130 -9.70 13.85 -11.52
N ILE A 131 -10.14 12.59 -11.50
CA ILE A 131 -10.26 11.76 -10.29
C ILE A 131 -9.46 10.48 -10.51
N GLN A 132 -8.52 10.22 -9.61
CA GLN A 132 -7.84 8.94 -9.48
C GLN A 132 -8.35 8.23 -8.24
N ILE A 133 -8.80 6.99 -8.36
CA ILE A 133 -9.32 6.20 -7.23
C ILE A 133 -8.28 5.15 -6.83
N LYS A 134 -7.87 5.18 -5.57
CA LYS A 134 -6.91 4.21 -5.03
C LYS A 134 -7.55 3.36 -3.93
N PRO A 135 -7.67 2.05 -4.14
CA PRO A 135 -8.12 1.16 -3.09
C PRO A 135 -7.12 1.12 -1.93
N VAL A 136 -7.63 1.19 -0.71
CA VAL A 136 -6.83 1.08 0.52
C VAL A 136 -7.39 -0.01 1.42
N THR A 137 -6.55 -0.54 2.30
CA THR A 137 -6.96 -1.49 3.34
C THR A 137 -7.28 -0.76 4.63
N ALA A 138 -8.04 -1.37 5.54
CA ALA A 138 -8.43 -0.79 6.82
C ALA A 138 -7.24 -0.33 7.70
N ASN A 139 -6.05 -0.87 7.47
CA ASN A 139 -4.83 -0.53 8.21
C ASN A 139 -3.95 0.50 7.47
N ALA A 140 -4.43 1.06 6.36
CA ALA A 140 -3.66 2.03 5.59
C ALA A 140 -3.60 3.37 6.32
N ASN A 141 -2.39 3.83 6.59
CA ASN A 141 -2.16 5.20 7.04
C ASN A 141 -2.00 6.08 5.79
N PHE A 142 -2.99 6.95 5.51
CA PHE A 142 -3.02 7.78 4.29
C PHE A 142 -1.77 8.66 4.11
N GLY A 143 -1.09 9.04 5.21
CA GLY A 143 0.16 9.79 5.16
C GLY A 143 1.36 9.02 4.58
N GLY A 144 1.25 7.70 4.38
CA GLY A 144 2.29 6.86 3.79
C GLY A 144 2.16 6.66 2.27
N TYR A 145 1.06 7.11 1.65
CA TYR A 145 0.87 7.01 0.20
C TYR A 145 1.50 8.20 -0.52
N SER A 146 2.72 8.03 -1.00
CA SER A 146 3.35 9.01 -1.89
C SER A 146 2.95 8.73 -3.34
N LEU A 147 2.62 9.78 -4.09
CA LEU A 147 2.47 9.69 -5.54
C LEU A 147 3.83 9.37 -6.16
N SER A 148 3.86 8.45 -7.13
CA SER A 148 5.05 8.24 -7.93
C SER A 148 5.36 9.49 -8.77
N GLU A 149 6.63 9.68 -9.15
CA GLU A 149 7.02 10.80 -10.05
C GLU A 149 6.26 10.74 -11.37
N ARG A 150 6.00 9.55 -11.91
CA ARG A 150 5.16 9.37 -13.09
C ARG A 150 3.76 9.96 -12.90
N MET A 151 3.10 9.64 -11.78
CA MET A 151 1.75 10.15 -11.51
C MET A 151 1.73 11.67 -11.33
N LYS A 152 2.74 12.24 -10.65
CA LYS A 152 2.84 13.69 -10.50
C LYS A 152 2.93 14.37 -11.87
N ASN A 153 3.81 13.88 -12.74
CA ASN A 153 3.96 14.40 -14.10
C ASN A 153 2.66 14.27 -14.92
N SER A 154 1.96 13.12 -14.80
CA SER A 154 0.66 12.93 -15.47
C SER A 154 -0.39 13.94 -14.99
N PHE A 155 -0.45 14.22 -13.70
CA PHE A 155 -1.39 15.18 -13.11
C PHE A 155 -1.07 16.62 -13.49
N GLU A 156 0.21 16.95 -13.61
CA GLU A 156 0.67 18.25 -14.13
C GLU A 156 0.27 18.43 -15.60
N CYS A 157 0.56 17.45 -16.45
CA CYS A 157 0.14 17.45 -17.86
C CYS A 157 -1.38 17.59 -18.01
N PHE A 158 -2.15 16.87 -17.19
CA PHE A 158 -3.60 17.02 -17.18
C PHE A 158 -4.03 18.45 -16.82
N THR A 159 -3.45 19.01 -15.77
CA THR A 159 -3.77 20.37 -15.30
C THR A 159 -3.43 21.43 -16.36
N GLU A 160 -2.31 21.29 -17.04
CA GLU A 160 -1.91 22.16 -18.15
C GLU A 160 -2.88 22.08 -19.33
N LYS A 161 -3.29 20.85 -19.69
CA LYS A 161 -4.17 20.61 -20.86
C LYS A 161 -5.62 20.99 -20.59
N TYR A 162 -6.16 20.69 -19.41
CA TYR A 162 -7.58 20.80 -19.09
C TYR A 162 -7.92 21.91 -18.07
N GLY A 163 -6.92 22.53 -17.47
CA GLY A 163 -7.02 23.70 -16.61
C GLY A 163 -7.49 23.46 -15.18
N GLY A 164 -7.96 22.26 -14.86
CA GLY A 164 -8.33 21.85 -13.50
C GLY A 164 -7.39 20.80 -12.95
N LYS A 165 -7.47 20.52 -11.64
CA LYS A 165 -6.58 19.60 -10.93
C LYS A 165 -7.06 18.16 -10.98
N VAL A 166 -6.13 17.22 -10.71
CA VAL A 166 -6.44 15.82 -10.42
C VAL A 166 -6.47 15.58 -8.92
N PHE A 167 -7.47 14.83 -8.45
CA PHE A 167 -7.66 14.50 -7.04
C PHE A 167 -7.55 12.99 -6.84
N VAL A 168 -6.79 12.58 -5.81
CA VAL A 168 -6.71 11.18 -5.41
C VAL A 168 -7.75 10.88 -4.35
N VAL A 169 -8.69 10.02 -4.69
CA VAL A 169 -9.73 9.53 -3.78
C VAL A 169 -9.34 8.14 -3.29
N TYR A 170 -9.07 8.02 -2.00
CA TYR A 170 -8.82 6.73 -1.38
C TYR A 170 -10.14 6.02 -1.10
N SER A 171 -10.24 4.78 -1.58
CA SER A 171 -11.45 3.96 -1.44
C SER A 171 -11.24 2.81 -0.46
N LEU A 172 -12.08 2.74 0.57
CA LEU A 172 -12.19 1.60 1.46
C LEU A 172 -13.53 0.90 1.22
N ARG A 173 -13.49 -0.29 0.65
CA ARG A 173 -14.70 -1.10 0.33
C ARG A 173 -15.74 -0.37 -0.54
N GLY A 174 -15.29 0.52 -1.44
CA GLY A 174 -16.17 1.31 -2.31
C GLY A 174 -16.66 2.63 -1.71
N GLU A 175 -16.27 2.96 -0.48
CA GLU A 175 -16.58 4.25 0.15
C GLU A 175 -15.36 5.17 0.14
N ILE A 176 -15.59 6.50 0.15
CA ILE A 176 -14.53 7.51 0.20
C ILE A 176 -13.93 7.53 1.62
N ALA A 177 -12.65 7.20 1.73
CA ALA A 177 -11.94 7.11 3.00
C ALA A 177 -11.28 8.44 3.43
N ASN A 178 -10.75 9.22 2.49
CA ASN A 178 -10.16 10.55 2.73
C ASN A 178 -11.19 11.65 2.49
N LYS A 179 -12.08 11.87 3.44
CA LYS A 179 -13.21 12.81 3.28
C LYS A 179 -12.81 14.25 3.00
N GLU A 180 -11.61 14.68 3.43
CA GLU A 180 -11.03 16.00 3.16
C GLU A 180 -10.82 16.28 1.66
N VAL A 181 -10.78 15.25 0.82
CA VAL A 181 -10.71 15.42 -0.63
C VAL A 181 -11.97 16.07 -1.20
N ILE A 182 -13.12 15.87 -0.57
CA ILE A 182 -14.41 16.45 -0.96
C ILE A 182 -14.35 17.97 -0.91
N ASP A 183 -13.79 18.54 0.17
CA ASP A 183 -13.63 19.98 0.33
C ASP A 183 -12.66 20.54 -0.71
N SER A 184 -11.62 19.80 -1.02
CA SER A 184 -10.62 20.15 -2.03
C SER A 184 -11.22 20.17 -3.44
N ILE A 185 -12.04 19.17 -3.79
CA ILE A 185 -12.78 19.11 -5.06
C ILE A 185 -13.79 20.27 -5.15
N SER A 186 -14.56 20.51 -4.08
CA SER A 186 -15.53 21.60 -4.03
C SER A 186 -14.87 22.95 -4.29
N SER A 187 -13.77 23.23 -3.60
CA SER A 187 -13.01 24.48 -3.75
C SER A 187 -12.47 24.68 -5.17
N GLU A 188 -12.00 23.61 -5.81
CA GLU A 188 -11.51 23.71 -7.20
C GLU A 188 -12.68 23.90 -8.20
N ILE A 189 -13.82 23.23 -8.00
CA ILE A 189 -15.02 23.42 -8.82
C ILE A 189 -15.49 24.89 -8.75
N GLU A 190 -15.58 25.47 -7.56
CA GLU A 190 -15.97 26.86 -7.39
C GLU A 190 -14.99 27.82 -8.06
N LYS A 191 -13.69 27.61 -7.87
CA LYS A 191 -12.63 28.37 -8.51
C LYS A 191 -12.72 28.31 -10.04
N LEU A 192 -12.99 27.13 -10.62
CA LEU A 192 -13.12 26.97 -12.07
C LEU A 192 -14.40 27.63 -12.62
N LYS A 193 -15.52 27.60 -11.89
CA LYS A 193 -16.75 28.30 -12.23
C LYS A 193 -16.57 29.83 -12.26
N MET A 194 -15.65 30.37 -11.46
CA MET A 194 -15.34 31.81 -11.42
C MET A 194 -14.37 32.27 -12.54
N LYS A 195 -13.63 31.35 -13.14
CA LYS A 195 -12.76 31.62 -14.28
C LYS A 195 -13.64 31.74 -15.53
N LYS A 196 -13.88 32.97 -15.95
CA LYS A 196 -14.54 33.29 -17.25
C LYS A 196 -13.58 33.24 -18.40
#